data_1a27c1f2393e76a43d4d9d3b84e68a47
#
_entry.id   1a27c1f2393e76a43d4d9d3b84e68a47
#
_cell.length_a   1.000
_cell.length_b   1.000
_cell.length_c   1.000
_cell.angle_alpha   90.00
_cell.angle_beta   90.00
_cell.angle_gamma   90.00
#
_symmetry.space_group_name_H-M   'P 1'
#
loop_
_entity.id
_entity.type
_entity.pdbx_description
1 polymer ?
#
loop_
_entity_poly.entity_id
_entity_poly.type
_entity_poly.pdbx_seq_one_letter_code
_entity_poly.pdbx_strand_id
1 'polypeptide(L)'
;EEVNPIHQLKDQEEVTFGGVGGRSEITMVKRARQQLDTYKGIISEANKDSGKVGFVTYLSSDPRIKDFRGNIAKDEKGTAAGLVSVTGNLQYGVAHDDPKRSTFTSTQASQAVSAMNYTPNILRTGYENVVAHRTSELYSKVAAGPGKVTEVTEDALRVTYKDGTVDTYPLGLE
;
A
#
# COMPACT_ATOMS: atom_id res chain seq x y z
N GLU A 1 -6.78 5.96 13.41
CA GLU A 1 -7.86 5.01 13.07
C GLU A 1 -7.68 4.48 11.67
N GLU A 2 -7.58 3.16 11.55
CA GLU A 2 -7.57 2.50 10.27
C GLU A 2 -8.99 2.29 9.77
N VAL A 3 -9.31 2.81 8.59
CA VAL A 3 -10.66 2.69 8.00
C VAL A 3 -10.70 1.72 6.82
N ASN A 4 -9.56 1.39 6.24
CA ASN A 4 -9.46 0.45 5.11
C ASN A 4 -8.03 -0.13 4.97
N PRO A 5 -7.84 -1.17 4.12
CA PRO A 5 -6.52 -1.77 3.91
C PRO A 5 -5.44 -0.81 3.40
N ILE A 6 -5.82 0.17 2.59
CA ILE A 6 -4.88 1.17 2.06
C ILE A 6 -4.34 2.05 3.18
N HIS A 7 -5.19 2.45 4.13
CA HIS A 7 -4.76 3.19 5.30
C HIS A 7 -3.76 2.39 6.14
N GLN A 8 -4.01 1.11 6.38
CA GLN A 8 -3.09 0.23 7.10
C GLN A 8 -1.70 0.18 6.43
N LEU A 9 -1.65 -0.06 5.13
CA LEU A 9 -0.39 -0.12 4.39
C LEU A 9 0.33 1.23 4.38
N LYS A 10 -0.42 2.32 4.22
CA LYS A 10 0.12 3.68 4.21
C LYS A 10 0.75 4.05 5.54
N ASP A 11 0.13 3.70 6.66
CA ASP A 11 0.69 3.96 7.99
C ASP A 11 2.01 3.20 8.23
N GLN A 12 2.12 1.99 7.70
CA GLN A 12 3.36 1.20 7.78
C GLN A 12 4.49 1.77 6.91
N GLU A 13 4.17 2.51 5.88
CA GLU A 13 5.11 3.06 4.90
C GLU A 13 5.51 4.51 5.22
N GLU A 14 4.95 5.10 6.26
CA GLU A 14 5.25 6.48 6.63
C GLU A 14 6.70 6.64 7.12
N VAL A 15 7.41 7.61 6.54
CA VAL A 15 8.74 8.05 6.95
C VAL A 15 8.75 9.55 7.19
N THR A 16 9.46 9.97 8.23
CA THR A 16 9.50 11.37 8.65
C THR A 16 10.92 11.81 9.00
N PHE A 17 11.24 13.07 8.78
CA PHE A 17 12.43 13.71 9.31
C PHE A 17 12.30 14.07 10.80
N GLY A 18 11.09 14.02 11.33
CA GLY A 18 10.80 14.29 12.74
C GLY A 18 10.98 13.08 13.65
N GLY A 19 10.41 13.16 14.83
CA GLY A 19 10.49 12.12 15.86
C GLY A 19 11.66 12.31 16.81
N VAL A 20 11.94 11.30 17.62
CA VAL A 20 13.02 11.34 18.61
C VAL A 20 14.39 11.41 17.90
N GLY A 21 15.14 12.47 18.20
CA GLY A 21 16.43 12.74 17.54
C GLY A 21 16.33 13.31 16.12
N GLY A 22 15.11 13.56 15.63
CA GLY A 22 14.86 14.13 14.31
C GLY A 22 14.89 15.66 14.27
N ARG A 23 14.52 16.21 13.11
CA ARG A 23 14.44 17.66 12.88
C ARG A 23 13.08 18.20 13.29
N SER A 24 13.04 19.49 13.61
CA SER A 24 11.79 20.22 13.82
C SER A 24 11.16 20.60 12.47
N GLU A 25 9.86 20.44 12.36
CA GLU A 25 9.09 20.85 11.17
C GLU A 25 9.27 22.34 10.85
N ILE A 26 9.27 23.19 11.89
CA ILE A 26 9.36 24.64 11.74
C ILE A 26 10.72 25.08 11.19
N THR A 27 11.79 24.37 11.55
CA THR A 27 13.16 24.73 11.17
C THR A 27 13.59 24.13 9.84
N MET A 28 12.83 23.20 9.28
CA MET A 28 13.15 22.53 8.04
C MET A 28 12.75 23.39 6.84
N VAL A 29 13.73 23.96 6.18
CA VAL A 29 13.54 24.87 5.04
C VAL A 29 13.09 24.12 3.77
N LYS A 30 12.48 24.83 2.83
CA LYS A 30 11.96 24.29 1.58
C LYS A 30 13.01 23.48 0.80
N ARG A 31 14.25 23.91 0.73
CA ARG A 31 15.34 23.23 0.03
C ARG A 31 15.62 21.83 0.60
N ALA A 32 15.55 21.69 1.93
CA ALA A 32 15.76 20.41 2.60
C ALA A 32 14.58 19.43 2.42
N ARG A 33 13.42 19.95 2.01
CA ARG A 33 12.20 19.15 1.76
C ARG A 33 12.04 18.70 0.31
N GLN A 34 12.95 19.12 -0.58
CA GLN A 34 12.88 18.73 -1.98
C GLN A 34 13.16 17.24 -2.15
N GLN A 35 12.43 16.63 -3.05
CA GLN A 35 12.66 15.25 -3.44
C GLN A 35 13.92 15.17 -4.31
N LEU A 36 14.86 14.33 -3.91
CA LEU A 36 16.11 14.11 -4.63
C LEU A 36 15.96 12.96 -5.64
N ASP A 37 16.75 12.99 -6.70
CA ASP A 37 16.76 11.91 -7.68
C ASP A 37 17.18 10.56 -7.08
N THR A 38 17.99 10.58 -6.03
CA THR A 38 18.40 9.38 -5.29
C THR A 38 17.25 8.71 -4.54
N TYR A 39 16.11 9.37 -4.35
CA TYR A 39 14.94 8.81 -3.71
C TYR A 39 14.10 7.91 -4.63
N LYS A 40 14.36 7.93 -5.95
CA LYS A 40 13.63 7.09 -6.91
C LYS A 40 13.72 5.61 -6.54
N GLY A 41 12.57 4.97 -6.46
CA GLY A 41 12.46 3.56 -6.06
C GLY A 41 12.47 3.32 -4.55
N ILE A 42 12.62 4.36 -3.72
CA ILE A 42 12.61 4.28 -2.26
C ILE A 42 11.47 5.10 -1.68
N ILE A 43 11.41 6.37 -2.02
CA ILE A 43 10.36 7.30 -1.60
C ILE A 43 9.38 7.47 -2.75
N SER A 44 8.10 7.33 -2.47
CA SER A 44 7.04 7.45 -3.46
C SER A 44 6.61 8.91 -3.66
N GLU A 45 5.69 9.12 -4.61
CA GLU A 45 5.01 10.39 -4.85
C GLU A 45 4.04 10.76 -3.73
N ALA A 46 3.60 9.79 -2.93
CA ALA A 46 2.67 10.04 -1.83
C ALA A 46 3.32 10.91 -0.75
N ASN A 47 2.59 11.91 -0.30
CA ASN A 47 3.08 12.92 0.63
C ASN A 47 1.96 13.41 1.54
N LYS A 48 2.29 14.06 2.64
CA LYS A 48 1.29 14.76 3.46
C LYS A 48 1.08 16.19 2.95
N ASP A 49 -0.09 16.72 3.19
CA ASP A 49 -0.46 18.07 2.79
C ASP A 49 0.03 19.14 3.79
N SER A 50 -0.04 20.40 3.35
CA SER A 50 0.22 21.59 4.17
C SER A 50 1.68 21.68 4.66
N GLY A 51 1.90 22.07 5.90
CA GLY A 51 3.22 22.26 6.48
C GLY A 51 4.11 21.02 6.52
N LYS A 52 3.53 19.85 6.36
CA LYS A 52 4.25 18.57 6.41
C LYS A 52 4.74 18.06 5.05
N VAL A 53 4.51 18.79 3.98
CA VAL A 53 4.98 18.43 2.64
C VAL A 53 6.50 18.30 2.61
N GLY A 54 7.02 17.16 2.17
CA GLY A 54 8.43 16.85 2.15
C GLY A 54 9.08 16.58 3.51
N PHE A 55 8.36 16.81 4.61
CA PHE A 55 8.76 16.45 5.95
C PHE A 55 8.30 15.06 6.35
N VAL A 56 7.06 14.72 6.04
CA VAL A 56 6.50 13.38 6.14
C VAL A 56 6.24 12.86 4.74
N THR A 57 6.81 11.72 4.41
CA THR A 57 6.68 11.06 3.11
C THR A 57 6.31 9.59 3.30
N TYR A 58 6.14 8.88 2.21
CA TYR A 58 5.79 7.46 2.23
C TYR A 58 6.76 6.68 1.35
N LEU A 59 7.14 5.49 1.80
CA LEU A 59 7.94 4.57 1.02
C LEU A 59 7.20 4.16 -0.27
N SER A 60 7.97 3.79 -1.29
CA SER A 60 7.40 3.19 -2.49
C SER A 60 6.82 1.80 -2.22
N SER A 61 6.16 1.23 -3.21
CA SER A 61 5.57 -0.11 -3.09
C SER A 61 6.61 -1.21 -2.88
N ASP A 62 7.85 -1.01 -3.36
CA ASP A 62 8.98 -1.93 -3.17
C ASP A 62 10.28 -1.14 -2.95
N PRO A 63 10.54 -0.67 -1.73
CA PRO A 63 11.69 0.18 -1.44
C PRO A 63 13.02 -0.59 -1.35
N ARG A 64 13.00 -1.91 -1.33
CA ARG A 64 14.17 -2.80 -1.24
C ARG A 64 15.15 -2.47 -0.13
N ILE A 65 14.65 -2.11 1.03
CA ILE A 65 15.42 -1.86 2.24
C ILE A 65 15.82 -3.19 2.87
N LYS A 66 17.11 -3.40 3.10
CA LYS A 66 17.66 -4.66 3.64
C LYS A 66 17.59 -4.76 5.16
N ASP A 67 17.75 -3.65 5.85
CA ASP A 67 17.87 -3.64 7.31
C ASP A 67 17.29 -2.36 7.93
N PHE A 68 17.21 -2.34 9.25
CA PHE A 68 16.71 -1.20 10.02
C PHE A 68 17.58 0.06 9.93
N ARG A 69 18.80 -0.04 9.40
CA ARG A 69 19.67 1.12 9.18
C ARG A 69 19.41 1.80 7.84
N GLY A 70 18.50 1.25 7.03
CA GLY A 70 18.15 1.80 5.72
C GLY A 70 19.11 1.44 4.60
N ASN A 71 19.92 0.40 4.76
CA ASN A 71 20.75 -0.10 3.66
C ASN A 71 19.89 -0.71 2.57
N ILE A 72 20.25 -0.38 1.31
CA ILE A 72 19.47 -0.76 0.13
C ILE A 72 20.14 -1.92 -0.60
N ALA A 73 19.33 -2.82 -1.18
CA ALA A 73 19.80 -3.88 -2.06
C ALA A 73 20.28 -3.30 -3.40
N LYS A 74 21.58 -3.25 -3.61
CA LYS A 74 22.20 -2.66 -4.83
C LYS A 74 22.15 -3.59 -6.03
N ASP A 75 22.04 -4.89 -5.81
CA ASP A 75 22.22 -5.91 -6.85
C ASP A 75 20.92 -6.34 -7.52
N GLU A 76 19.78 -5.82 -7.06
CA GLU A 76 18.47 -6.13 -7.62
C GLU A 76 18.00 -5.03 -8.56
N LYS A 77 17.57 -5.41 -9.76
CA LYS A 77 16.93 -4.47 -10.67
C LYS A 77 15.55 -4.09 -10.15
N GLY A 78 15.30 -2.78 -10.07
CA GLY A 78 13.97 -2.25 -9.75
C GLY A 78 12.96 -2.52 -10.86
N THR A 79 11.70 -2.52 -10.48
CA THR A 79 10.57 -2.54 -11.40
C THR A 79 9.93 -1.16 -11.51
N ALA A 80 9.20 -0.90 -12.58
CA ALA A 80 8.45 0.35 -12.73
C ALA A 80 7.41 0.54 -11.61
N ALA A 81 6.83 -0.55 -11.12
CA ALA A 81 5.90 -0.53 -9.98
C ALA A 81 6.55 -0.01 -8.69
N GLY A 82 7.83 -0.25 -8.48
CA GLY A 82 8.58 0.23 -7.33
C GLY A 82 8.92 1.72 -7.34
N LEU A 83 8.56 2.46 -8.38
CA LEU A 83 8.76 3.91 -8.45
C LEU A 83 7.62 4.71 -7.80
N VAL A 84 6.45 4.11 -7.66
CA VAL A 84 5.24 4.77 -7.13
C VAL A 84 4.76 4.07 -5.87
N SER A 85 3.82 4.71 -5.15
CA SER A 85 3.20 4.15 -3.96
C SER A 85 2.29 2.96 -4.26
N VAL A 86 1.86 2.26 -3.23
CA VAL A 86 0.81 1.23 -3.34
C VAL A 86 -0.44 1.81 -4.01
N THR A 87 -0.86 3.00 -3.61
CA THR A 87 -2.03 3.66 -4.21
C THR A 87 -1.78 4.04 -5.66
N GLY A 88 -0.58 4.49 -6.02
CA GLY A 88 -0.19 4.75 -7.40
C GLY A 88 -0.29 3.51 -8.29
N ASN A 89 0.08 2.35 -7.77
CA ASN A 89 -0.06 1.07 -8.48
C ASN A 89 -1.51 0.60 -8.64
N LEU A 90 -2.41 1.09 -7.79
CA LEU A 90 -3.86 0.83 -7.90
C LEU A 90 -4.57 1.80 -8.86
N GLN A 91 -3.93 2.90 -9.21
CA GLN A 91 -4.47 3.92 -10.09
C GLN A 91 -4.18 3.57 -11.55
N TYR A 92 -5.23 3.41 -12.36
CA TYR A 92 -5.09 3.22 -13.80
C TYR A 92 -4.56 4.50 -14.46
N GLY A 93 -3.48 4.35 -15.25
CA GLY A 93 -2.88 5.48 -15.95
C GLY A 93 -2.04 6.43 -15.10
N VAL A 94 -1.52 5.99 -13.96
CA VAL A 94 -0.70 6.79 -13.03
C VAL A 94 0.52 7.43 -13.72
N ALA A 95 1.12 6.75 -14.70
CA ALA A 95 2.28 7.26 -15.43
C ALA A 95 1.98 8.49 -16.30
N HIS A 96 0.72 8.74 -16.58
CA HIS A 96 0.22 9.86 -17.39
C HIS A 96 -0.35 11.00 -16.54
N ASP A 97 -0.31 10.88 -15.22
CA ASP A 97 -0.86 11.87 -14.30
C ASP A 97 0.24 12.63 -13.55
N ASP A 98 -0.10 13.82 -13.09
CA ASP A 98 0.80 14.64 -12.28
C ASP A 98 0.98 14.01 -10.88
N PRO A 99 2.20 13.96 -10.34
CA PRO A 99 2.45 13.43 -8.99
C PRO A 99 1.62 14.08 -7.90
N LYS A 100 1.30 15.35 -8.03
CA LYS A 100 0.40 16.08 -7.10
C LYS A 100 -0.99 15.45 -7.05
N ARG A 101 -1.55 15.13 -8.21
CA ARG A 101 -2.85 14.48 -8.29
C ARG A 101 -2.83 13.06 -7.78
N SER A 102 -1.77 12.34 -8.04
CA SER A 102 -1.55 11.00 -7.50
C SER A 102 -1.47 11.00 -5.97
N THR A 103 -0.79 11.99 -5.39
CA THR A 103 -0.76 12.22 -3.94
C THR A 103 -2.16 12.45 -3.36
N PHE A 104 -2.96 13.26 -4.03
CA PHE A 104 -4.34 13.52 -3.62
C PHE A 104 -5.19 12.25 -3.65
N THR A 105 -5.07 11.47 -4.70
CA THR A 105 -5.73 10.15 -4.83
C THR A 105 -5.31 9.21 -3.70
N SER A 106 -4.04 9.18 -3.35
CA SER A 106 -3.53 8.39 -2.22
C SER A 106 -4.19 8.78 -0.89
N THR A 107 -4.31 10.07 -0.63
CA THR A 107 -4.98 10.56 0.58
C THR A 107 -6.46 10.17 0.62
N GLN A 108 -7.16 10.34 -0.49
CA GLN A 108 -8.58 9.98 -0.59
C GLN A 108 -8.81 8.47 -0.49
N ALA A 109 -7.96 7.66 -1.11
CA ALA A 109 -8.05 6.21 -1.02
C ALA A 109 -7.87 5.69 0.41
N SER A 110 -7.00 6.30 1.19
CA SER A 110 -6.80 5.93 2.60
C SER A 110 -7.99 6.28 3.50
N GLN A 111 -8.86 7.18 3.06
CA GLN A 111 -10.07 7.62 3.78
C GLN A 111 -11.36 6.98 3.26
N ALA A 112 -11.29 6.18 2.21
CA ALA A 112 -12.45 5.54 1.61
C ALA A 112 -13.07 4.51 2.56
N VAL A 113 -14.39 4.44 2.57
CA VAL A 113 -15.15 3.44 3.30
C VAL A 113 -16.00 2.62 2.34
N SER A 114 -16.18 1.34 2.66
CA SER A 114 -17.02 0.47 1.86
C SER A 114 -18.49 0.86 1.99
N ALA A 115 -19.20 0.90 0.86
CA ALA A 115 -20.64 1.10 0.81
C ALA A 115 -21.35 -0.24 0.57
N MET A 116 -22.55 -0.37 1.10
CA MET A 116 -23.42 -1.51 0.76
C MET A 116 -23.83 -1.43 -0.71
N ASN A 117 -23.92 -2.57 -1.37
CA ASN A 117 -24.35 -2.67 -2.77
C ASN A 117 -23.46 -1.87 -3.76
N TYR A 118 -22.16 -1.77 -3.49
CA TYR A 118 -21.22 -1.16 -4.43
C TYR A 118 -21.09 -2.00 -5.71
N THR A 119 -20.81 -1.33 -6.82
CA THR A 119 -20.47 -2.00 -8.09
C THR A 119 -18.96 -2.10 -8.22
N PRO A 120 -18.39 -3.32 -8.39
CA PRO A 120 -16.96 -3.49 -8.58
C PRO A 120 -16.46 -2.76 -9.83
N ASN A 121 -15.26 -2.18 -9.74
CA ASN A 121 -14.61 -1.56 -10.89
C ASN A 121 -14.28 -2.58 -11.98
N ILE A 122 -14.58 -2.23 -13.23
CA ILE A 122 -14.25 -3.03 -14.39
C ILE A 122 -12.76 -2.91 -14.73
N LEU A 123 -12.21 -1.68 -14.62
CA LEU A 123 -10.80 -1.41 -14.84
C LEU A 123 -9.99 -1.72 -13.59
N ARG A 124 -8.97 -2.56 -13.75
CA ARG A 124 -8.06 -2.96 -12.68
C ARG A 124 -6.63 -2.96 -13.19
N THR A 125 -5.68 -2.65 -12.29
CA THR A 125 -4.25 -2.71 -12.61
C THR A 125 -3.65 -4.10 -12.34
N GLY A 126 -4.33 -4.94 -11.56
CA GLY A 126 -3.83 -6.23 -11.08
C GLY A 126 -3.05 -6.14 -9.77
N TYR A 127 -2.70 -4.95 -9.32
CA TYR A 127 -1.99 -4.75 -8.04
C TYR A 127 -2.87 -5.04 -6.82
N GLU A 128 -4.17 -5.10 -6.99
CA GLU A 128 -5.14 -5.50 -5.97
C GLU A 128 -4.80 -6.87 -5.34
N ASN A 129 -4.29 -7.79 -6.14
CA ASN A 129 -3.85 -9.11 -5.66
C ASN A 129 -2.67 -8.99 -4.69
N VAL A 130 -1.72 -8.11 -4.97
CA VAL A 130 -0.58 -7.84 -4.09
C VAL A 130 -1.05 -7.20 -2.78
N VAL A 131 -1.96 -6.24 -2.86
CA VAL A 131 -2.55 -5.61 -1.68
C VAL A 131 -3.26 -6.63 -0.80
N ALA A 132 -4.03 -7.54 -1.38
CA ALA A 132 -4.71 -8.62 -0.64
C ALA A 132 -3.74 -9.50 0.15
N HIS A 133 -2.54 -9.77 -0.38
CA HIS A 133 -1.51 -10.54 0.32
C HIS A 133 -0.74 -9.73 1.38
N ARG A 134 -0.68 -8.42 1.24
CA ARG A 134 0.08 -7.53 2.15
C ARG A 134 -0.73 -7.02 3.32
N THR A 135 -2.06 -7.03 3.24
CA THR A 135 -2.94 -6.58 4.31
C THR A 135 -3.13 -7.66 5.37
N SER A 136 -3.52 -7.26 6.58
CA SER A 136 -3.84 -8.19 7.66
C SER A 136 -5.08 -9.02 7.35
N GLU A 137 -5.22 -10.13 8.07
CA GLU A 137 -6.41 -11.00 7.97
C GLU A 137 -7.73 -10.31 8.32
N LEU A 138 -7.65 -9.17 9.00
CA LEU A 138 -8.81 -8.33 9.29
C LEU A 138 -9.50 -7.83 8.02
N TYR A 139 -8.72 -7.54 6.98
CA TYR A 139 -9.23 -6.97 5.71
C TYR A 139 -9.31 -7.99 4.59
N SER A 140 -8.47 -9.00 4.59
CA SER A 140 -8.48 -9.98 3.51
C SER A 140 -8.10 -11.37 4.00
N LYS A 141 -8.74 -12.37 3.43
CA LYS A 141 -8.38 -13.78 3.62
C LYS A 141 -7.70 -14.27 2.35
N VAL A 142 -6.53 -14.88 2.52
CA VAL A 142 -5.71 -15.37 1.43
C VAL A 142 -5.51 -16.88 1.62
N ALA A 143 -5.65 -17.64 0.54
CA ALA A 143 -5.40 -19.07 0.56
C ALA A 143 -3.92 -19.35 0.88
N ALA A 144 -3.67 -20.37 1.68
CA ALA A 144 -2.32 -20.76 2.10
C ALA A 144 -1.46 -21.32 0.95
N GLY A 145 -2.09 -21.72 -0.17
CA GLY A 145 -1.42 -22.23 -1.34
C GLY A 145 -2.40 -22.57 -2.47
N PRO A 146 -1.93 -23.21 -3.54
CA PRO A 146 -2.80 -23.64 -4.63
C PRO A 146 -3.84 -24.65 -4.18
N GLY A 147 -5.10 -24.34 -4.40
CA GLY A 147 -6.23 -25.16 -4.00
C GLY A 147 -7.43 -24.96 -4.90
N LYS A 148 -8.53 -25.63 -4.58
CA LYS A 148 -9.79 -25.51 -5.28
C LYS A 148 -10.90 -25.18 -4.30
N VAL A 149 -11.73 -24.22 -4.66
CA VAL A 149 -12.97 -23.92 -3.92
C VAL A 149 -13.93 -25.09 -4.11
N THR A 150 -14.24 -25.79 -3.02
CA THR A 150 -15.08 -26.99 -3.06
C THR A 150 -16.49 -26.74 -2.58
N GLU A 151 -16.73 -25.72 -1.78
CA GLU A 151 -18.05 -25.37 -1.29
C GLU A 151 -18.17 -23.86 -1.09
N VAL A 152 -19.29 -23.30 -1.49
CA VAL A 152 -19.66 -21.90 -1.24
C VAL A 152 -21.10 -21.91 -0.73
N THR A 153 -21.28 -21.46 0.51
CA THR A 153 -22.59 -21.24 1.15
C THR A 153 -22.75 -19.77 1.50
N GLU A 154 -23.90 -19.37 2.01
CA GLU A 154 -24.09 -17.99 2.50
C GLU A 154 -23.19 -17.67 3.70
N ASP A 155 -22.84 -18.66 4.50
CA ASP A 155 -22.11 -18.48 5.76
C ASP A 155 -20.61 -18.80 5.65
N ALA A 156 -20.20 -19.61 4.67
CA ALA A 156 -18.83 -20.09 4.60
C ALA A 156 -18.36 -20.43 3.17
N LEU A 157 -17.05 -20.32 2.99
CA LEU A 157 -16.34 -20.78 1.80
C LEU A 157 -15.31 -21.82 2.22
N ARG A 158 -15.26 -22.96 1.53
CA ARG A 158 -14.27 -24.01 1.78
C ARG A 158 -13.32 -24.17 0.60
N VAL A 159 -12.03 -24.25 0.95
CA VAL A 159 -10.96 -24.48 -0.02
C VAL A 159 -10.25 -25.77 0.32
N THR A 160 -10.17 -26.68 -0.65
CA THR A 160 -9.42 -27.93 -0.53
C THR A 160 -8.09 -27.80 -1.26
N TYR A 161 -7.01 -28.06 -0.57
CA TYR A 161 -5.65 -28.01 -1.10
C TYR A 161 -5.22 -29.35 -1.70
N LYS A 162 -4.12 -29.36 -2.44
CA LYS A 162 -3.59 -30.56 -3.10
C LYS A 162 -3.21 -31.68 -2.13
N ASP A 163 -2.85 -31.36 -0.91
CA ASP A 163 -2.51 -32.33 0.16
C ASP A 163 -3.74 -32.92 0.87
N GLY A 164 -4.95 -32.50 0.48
CA GLY A 164 -6.22 -32.96 1.06
C GLY A 164 -6.68 -32.16 2.27
N THR A 165 -5.92 -31.17 2.72
CA THR A 165 -6.36 -30.27 3.80
C THR A 165 -7.45 -29.33 3.33
N VAL A 166 -8.36 -28.96 4.23
CA VAL A 166 -9.50 -28.07 3.96
C VAL A 166 -9.47 -26.89 4.91
N ASP A 167 -9.49 -25.69 4.35
CA ASP A 167 -9.71 -24.46 5.10
C ASP A 167 -11.15 -23.97 4.92
N THR A 168 -11.75 -23.53 6.02
CA THR A 168 -13.09 -22.96 6.04
C THR A 168 -12.98 -21.49 6.41
N TYR A 169 -13.48 -20.60 5.53
CA TYR A 169 -13.52 -19.16 5.75
C TYR A 169 -14.96 -18.73 6.03
N PRO A 170 -15.26 -18.17 7.21
CA PRO A 170 -16.59 -17.62 7.48
C PRO A 170 -16.82 -16.36 6.64
N LEU A 171 -18.01 -16.23 6.07
CA LEU A 171 -18.43 -15.10 5.23
C LEU A 171 -19.37 -14.12 5.96
N GLY A 172 -19.83 -14.48 7.14
CA GLY A 172 -20.69 -13.64 7.96
C GLY A 172 -19.92 -12.57 8.74
N LEU A 173 -20.64 -11.54 9.18
CA LEU A 173 -20.17 -10.63 10.22
C LEU A 173 -20.30 -11.38 11.57
N GLU A 174 -19.18 -11.53 12.27
CA GLU A 174 -19.18 -11.93 13.68
C GLU A 174 -19.54 -10.74 14.59
#